data_b476753acdeb444ba0e7f020ef268d49
#
_entry.id   b476753acdeb444ba0e7f020ef268d49
#
_cell.length_a   1.000
_cell.length_b   1.000
_cell.length_c   1.000
_cell.angle_alpha   90.00
_cell.angle_beta   90.00
_cell.angle_gamma   90.00
#
_symmetry.space_group_name_H-M   'P 1'
#
loop_
_entity.id
_entity.type
_entity.pdbx_description
1 polymer ?
#
loop_
_entity_poly.entity_id
_entity_poly.type
_entity_poly.pdbx_seq_one_letter_code
_entity_poly.pdbx_strand_id
1 'polypeptide(L)'
;MRAVTRFAMVLSLTAALASSCTAAFAAQPYEGLWASTKKDCRDQDSASRMSIEGGNRLYWYETRCRASEITADGKQSWKMRLACEGEGEKFRANPRVSVAADGRLVIENGPVGQAKRQTYVRCEIAKKR
;
A
#
# COMPACT_ATOMS: atom_id res chain seq x y z
N MET A 1 67.90 -41.57 15.57
CA MET A 1 67.23 -40.91 14.40
C MET A 1 65.84 -40.47 14.83
N ARG A 2 65.64 -39.20 14.96
CA ARG A 2 64.30 -38.65 15.35
C ARG A 2 63.69 -38.07 14.14
N ALA A 3 62.54 -38.65 13.70
CA ALA A 3 61.67 -38.08 12.65
C ALA A 3 60.81 -36.98 13.24
N VAL A 4 60.99 -35.78 12.74
CA VAL A 4 60.14 -34.65 13.09
C VAL A 4 59.00 -34.56 12.06
N THR A 5 57.83 -34.98 12.47
CA THR A 5 56.65 -34.84 11.66
C THR A 5 56.08 -33.42 11.83
N ARG A 6 56.19 -32.62 10.78
CA ARG A 6 55.55 -31.27 10.72
C ARG A 6 54.08 -31.43 10.34
N PHE A 7 53.20 -31.20 11.28
CA PHE A 7 51.78 -31.02 10.99
C PHE A 7 51.54 -29.61 10.39
N ALA A 8 51.19 -29.58 9.14
CA ALA A 8 50.71 -28.37 8.49
C ALA A 8 49.26 -28.16 8.86
N MET A 9 48.98 -27.13 9.65
CA MET A 9 47.64 -26.71 10.04
C MET A 9 47.07 -25.87 8.90
N VAL A 10 46.13 -26.45 8.13
CA VAL A 10 45.40 -25.72 7.09
C VAL A 10 44.24 -24.98 7.78
N LEU A 11 44.39 -23.66 7.90
CA LEU A 11 43.28 -22.79 8.33
C LEU A 11 42.32 -22.62 7.14
N SER A 12 41.19 -23.29 7.21
CA SER A 12 40.07 -23.04 6.27
C SER A 12 39.32 -21.80 6.71
N LEU A 13 39.51 -20.70 6.01
CA LEU A 13 38.71 -19.48 6.17
C LEU A 13 37.38 -19.68 5.45
N THR A 14 36.34 -20.07 6.16
CA THR A 14 34.97 -20.06 5.64
C THR A 14 34.45 -18.63 5.71
N ALA A 15 34.45 -17.94 4.57
CA ALA A 15 33.76 -16.66 4.42
C ALA A 15 32.24 -16.89 4.44
N ALA A 16 31.60 -16.54 5.55
CA ALA A 16 30.16 -16.51 5.65
C ALA A 16 29.64 -15.30 4.83
N LEU A 17 29.10 -15.58 3.66
CA LEU A 17 28.33 -14.60 2.88
C LEU A 17 27.03 -14.32 3.64
N ALA A 18 26.98 -13.22 4.37
CA ALA A 18 25.77 -12.70 4.94
C ALA A 18 24.90 -12.17 3.79
N SER A 19 23.93 -12.96 3.33
CA SER A 19 22.88 -12.51 2.44
C SER A 19 21.99 -11.52 3.19
N SER A 20 22.22 -10.23 2.97
CA SER A 20 21.32 -9.19 3.44
C SER A 20 20.02 -9.28 2.61
N CYS A 21 19.00 -9.94 3.14
CA CYS A 21 17.66 -9.87 2.60
C CYS A 21 17.12 -8.47 2.88
N THR A 22 17.25 -7.54 1.92
CA THR A 22 16.45 -6.34 1.92
C THR A 22 15.01 -6.75 1.64
N ALA A 23 14.16 -6.73 2.68
CA ALA A 23 12.73 -6.96 2.51
C ALA A 23 12.16 -5.78 1.71
N ALA A 24 11.95 -5.96 0.42
CA ALA A 24 11.14 -5.05 -0.37
C ALA A 24 9.69 -5.22 0.05
N PHE A 25 9.09 -4.18 0.68
CA PHE A 25 7.67 -4.18 0.95
C PHE A 25 6.92 -4.06 -0.38
N ALA A 26 6.24 -5.13 -0.80
CA ALA A 26 5.37 -5.09 -1.95
C ALA A 26 4.20 -4.13 -1.69
N ALA A 27 3.84 -3.33 -2.70
CA ALA A 27 2.66 -2.49 -2.63
C ALA A 27 1.41 -3.34 -2.38
N GLN A 28 0.50 -2.83 -1.56
CA GLN A 28 -0.77 -3.50 -1.30
C GLN A 28 -1.69 -3.40 -2.53
N PRO A 29 -2.58 -4.38 -2.76
CA PRO A 29 -3.47 -4.36 -3.93
C PRO A 29 -4.35 -3.12 -4.04
N TYR A 30 -4.69 -2.48 -2.92
CA TYR A 30 -5.51 -1.27 -2.89
C TYR A 30 -4.73 0.02 -3.16
N GLU A 31 -3.42 -0.02 -3.19
CA GLU A 31 -2.59 1.16 -3.47
C GLU A 31 -2.70 1.61 -4.92
N GLY A 32 -2.61 2.90 -5.13
CA GLY A 32 -2.58 3.51 -6.44
C GLY A 32 -3.51 4.70 -6.59
N LEU A 33 -3.73 5.09 -7.83
CA LEU A 33 -4.62 6.16 -8.22
C LEU A 33 -5.95 5.58 -8.70
N TRP A 34 -7.03 6.12 -8.18
CA TRP A 34 -8.38 5.65 -8.42
C TRP A 34 -9.30 6.82 -8.79
N ALA A 35 -10.36 6.54 -9.52
CA ALA A 35 -11.39 7.52 -9.85
C ALA A 35 -12.76 6.84 -9.99
N SER A 36 -13.82 7.62 -9.91
CA SER A 36 -15.18 7.10 -10.08
C SER A 36 -15.42 6.56 -11.49
N THR A 37 -14.81 7.17 -12.50
CA THR A 37 -14.89 6.74 -13.90
C THR A 37 -13.53 6.83 -14.60
N LYS A 38 -13.38 6.18 -15.75
CA LYS A 38 -12.19 6.31 -16.59
C LYS A 38 -11.99 7.73 -17.10
N LYS A 39 -13.05 8.47 -17.34
CA LYS A 39 -13.00 9.89 -17.72
C LYS A 39 -12.34 10.73 -16.62
N ASP A 40 -12.72 10.49 -15.36
CA ASP A 40 -12.17 11.20 -14.21
C ASP A 40 -10.69 10.90 -14.00
N CYS A 41 -10.21 9.73 -14.42
CA CYS A 41 -8.77 9.42 -14.41
C CYS A 41 -7.94 10.38 -15.25
N ARG A 42 -8.50 10.93 -16.31
CA ARG A 42 -7.83 11.88 -17.22
C ARG A 42 -7.96 13.33 -16.81
N ASP A 43 -8.88 13.62 -15.90
CA ASP A 43 -9.13 14.95 -15.39
C ASP A 43 -8.43 15.12 -14.04
N GLN A 44 -7.29 15.81 -14.03
CA GLN A 44 -6.51 16.02 -12.81
C GLN A 44 -7.24 16.86 -11.75
N ASP A 45 -8.20 17.66 -12.16
CA ASP A 45 -8.99 18.52 -11.26
C ASP A 45 -10.28 17.85 -10.78
N SER A 46 -10.53 16.62 -11.20
CA SER A 46 -11.75 15.90 -10.80
C SER A 46 -11.77 15.61 -9.29
N ALA A 47 -12.85 16.02 -8.64
CA ALA A 47 -13.12 15.70 -7.24
C ALA A 47 -13.44 14.20 -7.01
N SER A 48 -13.63 13.44 -8.07
CA SER A 48 -13.91 12.01 -8.03
C SER A 48 -12.65 11.13 -8.00
N ARG A 49 -11.48 11.75 -7.93
CA ARG A 49 -10.19 11.04 -7.84
C ARG A 49 -9.81 10.83 -6.38
N MET A 50 -9.14 9.72 -6.14
CA MET A 50 -8.47 9.46 -4.87
C MET A 50 -7.17 8.70 -5.10
N SER A 51 -6.28 8.76 -4.13
CA SER A 51 -5.07 7.95 -4.13
C SER A 51 -4.86 7.28 -2.78
N ILE A 52 -4.24 6.10 -2.82
CA ILE A 52 -3.78 5.40 -1.63
C ILE A 52 -2.29 5.13 -1.82
N GLU A 53 -1.49 5.67 -0.94
CA GLU A 53 -0.04 5.68 -1.05
C GLU A 53 0.63 5.11 0.21
N GLY A 54 1.74 4.40 0.02
CA GLY A 54 2.53 3.87 1.12
C GLY A 54 1.79 2.92 2.05
N GLY A 55 0.67 2.34 1.59
CA GLY A 55 -0.16 1.41 2.33
C GLY A 55 -1.08 2.04 3.38
N ASN A 56 -0.87 3.27 3.79
CA ASN A 56 -1.58 3.86 4.92
C ASN A 56 -2.01 5.32 4.76
N ARG A 57 -1.76 5.94 3.62
CA ARG A 57 -2.15 7.32 3.34
C ARG A 57 -3.21 7.35 2.24
N LEU A 58 -4.36 7.94 2.54
CA LEU A 58 -5.48 8.04 1.63
C LEU A 58 -5.78 9.52 1.38
N TYR A 59 -5.89 9.89 0.12
CA TYR A 59 -6.14 11.26 -0.31
C TYR A 59 -7.36 11.34 -1.21
N TRP A 60 -8.29 12.19 -0.87
CA TRP A 60 -9.40 12.66 -1.71
C TRP A 60 -9.19 14.14 -2.01
N TYR A 61 -10.05 14.73 -2.81
CA TYR A 61 -9.92 16.12 -3.26
C TYR A 61 -9.62 17.12 -2.13
N GLU A 62 -10.37 17.11 -1.07
CA GLU A 62 -10.20 18.03 0.08
C GLU A 62 -10.01 17.29 1.41
N THR A 63 -9.74 16.01 1.35
CA THR A 63 -9.63 15.17 2.54
C THR A 63 -8.39 14.31 2.45
N ARG A 64 -7.63 14.29 3.53
CA ARG A 64 -6.48 13.41 3.70
C ARG A 64 -6.64 12.59 4.96
N CYS A 65 -6.33 11.32 4.86
CA CYS A 65 -6.43 10.38 5.96
C CYS A 65 -5.14 9.58 6.12
N ARG A 66 -4.88 9.20 7.35
CA ARG A 66 -3.84 8.23 7.67
C ARG A 66 -4.46 7.06 8.42
N ALA A 67 -4.18 5.85 7.97
CA ALA A 67 -4.57 4.65 8.69
C ALA A 67 -3.61 4.39 9.85
N SER A 68 -4.14 4.33 11.06
CA SER A 68 -3.40 3.93 12.27
C SER A 68 -3.41 2.42 12.46
N GLU A 69 -4.39 1.75 11.89
CA GLU A 69 -4.54 0.30 11.97
C GLU A 69 -5.20 -0.21 10.69
N ILE A 70 -4.62 -1.28 10.13
CA ILE A 70 -5.14 -1.98 8.95
C ILE A 70 -5.14 -3.46 9.26
N THR A 71 -6.32 -4.07 9.18
CA THR A 71 -6.51 -5.49 9.46
C THR A 71 -7.11 -6.18 8.24
N ALA A 72 -6.47 -7.25 7.77
CA ALA A 72 -7.02 -8.06 6.69
C ALA A 72 -8.34 -8.70 7.13
N ASP A 73 -9.35 -8.63 6.26
CA ASP A 73 -10.69 -9.13 6.48
C ASP A 73 -11.16 -9.94 5.26
N GLY A 74 -10.34 -10.89 4.86
CA GLY A 74 -10.51 -11.71 3.67
C GLY A 74 -9.32 -11.60 2.73
N LYS A 75 -9.39 -12.24 1.55
CA LYS A 75 -8.26 -12.30 0.61
C LYS A 75 -7.90 -10.96 -0.02
N GLN A 76 -8.91 -10.12 -0.29
CA GLN A 76 -8.78 -8.84 -0.96
C GLN A 76 -9.60 -7.78 -0.26
N SER A 77 -9.62 -7.82 1.06
CA SER A 77 -10.43 -6.93 1.88
C SER A 77 -9.71 -6.57 3.17
N TRP A 78 -9.82 -5.32 3.57
CA TRP A 78 -9.17 -4.76 4.75
C TRP A 78 -10.11 -3.83 5.51
N LYS A 79 -10.08 -3.91 6.83
CA LYS A 79 -10.68 -2.91 7.71
C LYS A 79 -9.61 -1.92 8.11
N MET A 80 -9.92 -0.64 8.03
CA MET A 80 -8.99 0.44 8.36
C MET A 80 -9.56 1.35 9.45
N ARG A 81 -8.67 1.83 10.31
CA ARG A 81 -8.96 2.95 11.21
C ARG A 81 -8.26 4.18 10.69
N LEU A 82 -9.03 5.17 10.28
CA LEU A 82 -8.52 6.40 9.68
C LEU A 82 -8.64 7.58 10.62
N ALA A 83 -7.57 8.35 10.72
CA ALA A 83 -7.57 9.71 11.21
C ALA A 83 -7.53 10.65 10.00
N CYS A 84 -8.53 11.50 9.87
CA CYS A 84 -8.74 12.33 8.68
C CYS A 84 -8.74 13.82 9.01
N GLU A 85 -8.36 14.62 8.03
CA GLU A 85 -8.52 16.07 7.99
C GLU A 85 -9.15 16.48 6.66
N GLY A 86 -10.13 17.34 6.73
CA GLY A 86 -10.76 17.93 5.56
C GLY A 86 -11.60 19.13 5.93
N GLU A 87 -11.61 20.15 5.07
CA GLU A 87 -12.39 21.38 5.27
C GLU A 87 -12.19 22.05 6.65
N GLY A 88 -10.96 22.01 7.17
CA GLY A 88 -10.62 22.58 8.47
C GLY A 88 -11.02 21.74 9.69
N GLU A 89 -11.59 20.56 9.48
CA GLU A 89 -12.03 19.66 10.54
C GLU A 89 -11.17 18.40 10.62
N LYS A 90 -11.04 17.87 11.84
CA LYS A 90 -10.45 16.56 12.11
C LYS A 90 -11.55 15.58 12.48
N PHE A 91 -11.53 14.41 11.88
CA PHE A 91 -12.53 13.38 12.13
C PHE A 91 -11.94 11.98 11.95
N ARG A 92 -12.69 10.97 12.31
CA ARG A 92 -12.31 9.56 12.18
C ARG A 92 -13.28 8.82 11.28
N ALA A 93 -12.77 7.82 10.58
CA ALA A 93 -13.58 6.90 9.80
C ALA A 93 -13.04 5.48 9.93
N ASN A 94 -13.91 4.51 9.79
CA ASN A 94 -13.54 3.09 9.87
C ASN A 94 -14.06 2.35 8.63
N PRO A 95 -13.49 2.62 7.44
CA PRO A 95 -13.95 1.99 6.22
C PRO A 95 -13.48 0.54 6.11
N ARG A 96 -14.23 -0.21 5.33
CA ARG A 96 -13.76 -1.45 4.74
C ARG A 96 -13.36 -1.18 3.30
N VAL A 97 -12.15 -1.54 2.95
CA VAL A 97 -11.58 -1.36 1.63
C VAL A 97 -11.38 -2.73 1.01
N SER A 98 -11.87 -2.94 -0.19
CA SER A 98 -11.71 -4.21 -0.91
C SER A 98 -11.41 -3.99 -2.39
N VAL A 99 -10.73 -4.95 -2.98
CA VAL A 99 -10.49 -5.01 -4.42
C VAL A 99 -11.33 -6.15 -4.97
N ALA A 100 -12.29 -5.80 -5.83
CA ALA A 100 -13.18 -6.77 -6.46
C ALA A 100 -12.45 -7.61 -7.53
N ALA A 101 -13.06 -8.72 -7.94
CA ALA A 101 -12.50 -9.61 -8.95
C ALA A 101 -12.23 -8.92 -10.29
N ASP A 102 -12.99 -7.89 -10.64
CA ASP A 102 -12.80 -7.06 -11.84
C ASP A 102 -11.73 -5.95 -11.68
N GLY A 103 -11.06 -5.89 -10.53
CA GLY A 103 -10.01 -4.92 -10.22
C GLY A 103 -10.50 -3.58 -9.70
N ARG A 104 -11.80 -3.40 -9.48
CA ARG A 104 -12.36 -2.17 -8.89
C ARG A 104 -12.10 -2.11 -7.40
N LEU A 105 -11.83 -0.90 -6.93
CA LEU A 105 -11.78 -0.62 -5.50
C LEU A 105 -13.18 -0.35 -4.98
N VAL A 106 -13.53 -1.00 -3.88
CA VAL A 106 -14.80 -0.76 -3.17
C VAL A 106 -14.49 -0.24 -1.77
N ILE A 107 -15.05 0.90 -1.43
CA ILE A 107 -14.95 1.49 -0.09
C ILE A 107 -16.32 1.54 0.54
N GLU A 108 -16.47 0.88 1.66
CA GLU A 108 -17.67 0.90 2.48
C GLU A 108 -17.44 1.75 3.73
N ASN A 109 -18.38 2.62 4.05
CA ASN A 109 -18.30 3.54 5.18
C ASN A 109 -17.05 4.44 5.14
N GLY A 110 -16.71 4.93 3.96
CA GLY A 110 -15.58 5.83 3.76
C GLY A 110 -15.80 7.23 4.33
N PRO A 111 -14.72 8.01 4.44
CA PRO A 111 -14.76 9.34 5.06
C PRO A 111 -15.35 10.43 4.15
N VAL A 112 -15.50 10.17 2.87
CA VAL A 112 -15.92 11.16 1.87
C VAL A 112 -17.21 10.72 1.20
N GLY A 113 -18.14 11.67 1.05
CA GLY A 113 -19.44 11.42 0.46
C GLY A 113 -20.42 10.76 1.42
N GLN A 114 -21.68 10.70 1.01
CA GLN A 114 -22.78 10.17 1.86
C GLN A 114 -23.16 8.73 1.52
N ALA A 115 -22.68 8.21 0.39
CA ALA A 115 -22.95 6.84 -0.01
C ALA A 115 -22.18 5.86 0.89
N LYS A 116 -22.87 4.87 1.42
CA LYS A 116 -22.25 3.83 2.26
C LYS A 116 -21.25 2.98 1.49
N ARG A 117 -21.43 2.86 0.20
CA ARG A 117 -20.55 2.08 -0.69
C ARG A 117 -20.19 2.92 -1.91
N GLN A 118 -18.89 3.03 -2.15
CA GLN A 118 -18.35 3.72 -3.30
C GLN A 118 -17.45 2.78 -4.08
N THR A 119 -17.53 2.83 -5.39
CA THR A 119 -16.75 1.99 -6.29
C THR A 119 -15.91 2.87 -7.19
N TYR A 120 -14.62 2.51 -7.34
CA TYR A 120 -13.64 3.25 -8.11
C TYR A 120 -12.99 2.35 -9.15
N VAL A 121 -12.64 2.91 -10.29
CA VAL A 121 -11.79 2.25 -11.29
C VAL A 121 -10.34 2.65 -11.07
N ARG A 122 -9.43 1.75 -11.39
CA ARG A 122 -7.99 2.03 -11.32
C ARG A 122 -7.59 2.96 -12.46
N CYS A 123 -6.88 4.04 -12.11
CA CYS A 123 -6.28 4.92 -13.09
C CYS A 123 -4.89 4.41 -13.44
N GLU A 124 -4.61 4.29 -14.73
CA GLU A 124 -3.28 3.97 -15.20
C GLU A 124 -2.41 5.22 -15.17
N ILE A 125 -1.23 5.08 -14.59
CA ILE A 125 -0.22 6.13 -14.65
C ILE A 125 0.38 6.06 -16.05
N ALA A 126 0.25 7.15 -16.81
CA ALA A 126 0.92 7.26 -18.11
C ALA A 126 2.42 7.03 -17.92
N LYS A 127 2.97 5.97 -18.53
CA LYS A 127 4.41 5.75 -18.54
C LYS A 127 5.05 6.92 -19.28
N LYS A 128 5.87 7.71 -18.61
CA LYS A 128 6.76 8.66 -19.27
C LYS A 128 7.72 7.86 -20.16
N ARG A 129 7.66 8.12 -21.44
CA ARG A 129 8.66 7.63 -22.39
C ARG A 129 9.95 8.43 -22.25
#